data_9d8bad2b49deb308d87491bffba6899f
#
_entry.id   9d8bad2b49deb308d87491bffba6899f
#
_cell.length_a   1.000
_cell.length_b   1.000
_cell.length_c   1.000
_cell.angle_alpha   90.00
_cell.angle_beta   90.00
_cell.angle_gamma   90.00
#
_symmetry.space_group_name_H-M   'P 1'
#
loop_
_entity.id
_entity.type
_entity.pdbx_description
1 polymer ?
#
loop_
_entity_poly.entity_id
_entity_poly.type
_entity_poly.pdbx_seq_one_letter_code
_entity_poly.pdbx_strand_id
1 'polypeptide(L)' 'MIRVLFFASLRERLGTDQLSLPGDTTGTVADVRQALGAHGAEWASLLDAESSLAAVNQTMAREHTPVSDGDEVAFSRR' A
#
# COMPACT_ATOMS: atom_id res chain seq x y z
N MET A 1 -7.78 -10.21 6.56
CA MET A 1 -7.31 -9.58 5.33
C MET A 1 -6.75 -8.19 5.64
N ILE A 2 -5.85 -7.73 4.82
CA ILE A 2 -5.31 -6.38 4.94
C ILE A 2 -6.03 -5.50 3.92
N ARG A 3 -6.62 -4.40 4.39
CA ARG A 3 -7.30 -3.47 3.50
C ARG A 3 -6.32 -2.41 3.04
N VAL A 4 -6.22 -2.23 1.72
CA VAL A 4 -5.32 -1.25 1.13
C VAL A 4 -6.14 -0.16 0.48
N LEU A 5 -5.86 1.10 0.83
CA LEU A 5 -6.56 2.26 0.31
C LEU A 5 -5.62 3.12 -0.53
N PHE A 6 -6.17 3.71 -1.58
CA PHE A 6 -5.42 4.63 -2.45
C PHE A 6 -6.14 5.97 -2.48
N PHE A 7 -5.40 7.07 -2.30
CA PHE A 7 -5.96 8.40 -2.22
C PHE A 7 -5.53 9.28 -3.40
N ALA A 8 -6.37 10.27 -3.72
CA ALA A 8 -6.09 11.34 -4.68
C ALA A 8 -5.59 10.80 -6.01
N SER A 9 -4.42 11.25 -6.47
CA SER A 9 -3.92 10.88 -7.78
C SER A 9 -3.56 9.41 -7.91
N LEU A 10 -3.21 8.72 -6.82
CA LEU A 10 -2.97 7.28 -6.87
C LEU A 10 -4.26 6.54 -7.24
N ARG A 11 -5.37 6.92 -6.63
CA ARG A 11 -6.66 6.33 -6.94
C ARG A 11 -7.00 6.50 -8.43
N GLU A 12 -6.75 7.69 -8.97
CA GLU A 12 -7.02 7.96 -10.37
C GLU A 12 -6.09 7.18 -11.29
N ARG A 13 -4.79 7.14 -10.96
CA ARG A 13 -3.79 6.49 -11.81
C ARG A 13 -3.93 4.97 -11.80
N LEU A 14 -4.26 4.39 -10.66
CA LEU A 14 -4.39 2.94 -10.54
C LEU A 14 -5.78 2.42 -10.91
N GLY A 15 -6.76 3.32 -10.99
CA GLY A 15 -8.11 2.95 -11.38
C GLY A 15 -8.92 2.24 -10.30
N THR A 16 -8.47 2.31 -9.05
CA THR A 16 -9.18 1.72 -7.92
C THR A 16 -8.92 2.53 -6.66
N ASP A 17 -9.89 2.57 -5.75
CA ASP A 17 -9.75 3.29 -4.49
C ASP A 17 -9.37 2.37 -3.33
N GLN A 18 -9.58 1.07 -3.45
CA GLN A 18 -9.20 0.12 -2.42
C GLN A 18 -9.13 -1.30 -2.97
N LEU A 19 -8.38 -2.14 -2.26
CA LEU A 19 -8.36 -3.57 -2.50
C LEU A 19 -7.98 -4.28 -1.21
N SER A 20 -8.10 -5.60 -1.21
CA SER A 20 -7.74 -6.41 -0.05
C SER A 20 -6.61 -7.38 -0.41
N LEU A 21 -5.70 -7.59 0.54
CA LEU A 21 -4.65 -8.60 0.44
C LEU A 21 -4.85 -9.66 1.51
N PRO A 22 -4.45 -10.92 1.25
CA PRO A 22 -4.48 -11.94 2.28
C PRO A 22 -3.62 -11.53 3.48
N GLY A 23 -4.11 -11.78 4.69
CA GLY A 23 -3.45 -11.34 5.90
C GLY A 23 -2.10 -11.98 6.17
N ASP A 24 -1.83 -13.13 5.56
CA ASP A 24 -0.56 -13.84 5.71
C ASP A 24 0.47 -13.49 4.63
N THR A 25 0.14 -12.55 3.73
CA THR A 25 0.98 -12.25 2.58
C THR A 25 2.11 -11.29 2.93
N THR A 26 1.94 -10.48 3.98
CA THR A 26 2.85 -9.39 4.28
C THR A 26 3.24 -9.39 5.73
N GLY A 27 4.42 -8.82 6.02
CA GLY A 27 4.87 -8.60 7.39
C GLY A 27 5.13 -7.13 7.67
N THR A 28 5.40 -6.33 6.63
CA THR A 28 5.73 -4.91 6.77
C THR A 28 5.12 -4.11 5.63
N VAL A 29 5.20 -2.78 5.75
CA VAL A 29 4.79 -1.88 4.66
C VAL A 29 5.56 -2.18 3.38
N ALA A 30 6.86 -2.46 3.48
CA ALA A 30 7.65 -2.81 2.29
C ALA A 30 7.08 -4.04 1.58
N ASP A 31 6.66 -5.04 2.35
CA ASP A 31 6.04 -6.24 1.79
C ASP A 31 4.72 -5.92 1.09
N VAL A 32 3.92 -5.01 1.65
CA VAL A 32 2.68 -4.58 1.01
C VAL A 32 2.98 -3.91 -0.33
N ARG A 33 3.97 -3.00 -0.37
CA ARG A 33 4.37 -2.35 -1.61
C ARG A 33 4.81 -3.36 -2.66
N GLN A 34 5.58 -4.35 -2.25
CA GLN A 34 6.06 -5.39 -3.17
C GLN A 34 4.92 -6.22 -3.72
N ALA A 35 3.98 -6.60 -2.87
CA ALA A 35 2.81 -7.37 -3.31
C ALA A 35 1.97 -6.57 -4.31
N LEU A 36 1.79 -5.27 -4.07
CA LEU A 36 1.04 -4.41 -4.97
C LEU A 36 1.77 -4.19 -6.29
N GLY A 37 3.10 -4.10 -6.25
CA GLY A 37 3.91 -3.95 -7.46
C GLY A 37 3.79 -5.12 -8.42
N ALA A 38 3.37 -6.28 -7.95
CA ALA A 38 3.14 -7.44 -8.80
C ALA A 38 1.98 -7.25 -9.77
N HIS A 39 1.13 -6.24 -9.57
CA HIS A 39 0.04 -5.93 -10.50
C HIS A 39 0.53 -5.29 -11.80
N GLY A 40 1.76 -4.82 -11.85
CA GLY A 40 2.33 -4.26 -13.06
C GLY A 40 3.38 -3.19 -12.78
N ALA A 41 4.08 -2.78 -13.84
CA ALA A 41 5.17 -1.81 -13.73
C ALA A 41 4.69 -0.44 -13.25
N GLU A 42 3.50 -0.01 -13.67
CA GLU A 42 2.95 1.27 -13.22
C GLU A 42 2.65 1.23 -11.71
N TRP A 43 2.10 0.12 -11.24
CA TRP A 43 1.84 -0.05 -9.82
C TRP A 43 3.14 0.02 -9.01
N ALA A 44 4.17 -0.71 -9.45
CA ALA A 44 5.44 -0.73 -8.77
C ALA A 44 6.07 0.67 -8.72
N SER A 45 6.01 1.41 -9.83
CA SER A 45 6.58 2.74 -9.90
C SER A 45 5.84 3.75 -9.03
N LEU A 46 4.50 3.71 -9.05
CA LEU A 46 3.69 4.67 -8.29
C LEU A 46 3.70 4.39 -6.79
N LEU A 47 3.91 3.15 -6.40
CA LEU A 47 3.82 2.73 -5.01
C LEU A 47 5.17 2.48 -4.35
N ASP A 48 6.27 2.87 -4.98
CA ASP A 48 7.56 2.73 -4.30
C ASP A 48 7.72 3.78 -3.19
N ALA A 49 8.71 3.56 -2.33
CA ALA A 49 8.89 4.38 -1.14
C ALA A 49 9.23 5.84 -1.45
N GLU A 50 9.82 6.10 -2.60
CA GLU A 50 10.17 7.47 -2.98
C GLU A 50 9.01 8.23 -3.59
N SER A 51 8.03 7.52 -4.15
CA SER A 51 6.91 8.12 -4.87
C SER A 51 5.66 8.25 -4.02
N SER A 52 5.52 7.49 -2.94
CA SER A 52 4.30 7.47 -2.15
C SER A 52 4.57 7.39 -0.67
N LEU A 53 3.64 7.95 0.11
CA LEU A 53 3.62 7.85 1.56
C LEU A 53 2.69 6.72 1.97
N ALA A 54 3.00 6.08 3.10
CA ALA A 54 2.17 5.01 3.65
C ALA A 54 1.72 5.35 5.06
N ALA A 55 0.51 4.92 5.40
CA ALA A 55 -0.02 5.01 6.75
C ALA A 55 -0.65 3.68 7.12
N VAL A 56 -0.40 3.22 8.34
CA VAL A 56 -1.00 2.00 8.87
C VAL A 56 -1.99 2.41 9.94
N ASN A 57 -3.25 2.03 9.75
CA ASN A 57 -4.34 2.39 10.67
C ASN A 57 -4.36 3.90 10.95
N GLN A 58 -4.18 4.69 9.87
CA GLN A 58 -4.23 6.16 9.89
C GLN A 58 -3.05 6.82 10.60
N THR A 59 -1.99 6.06 10.87
CA THR A 59 -0.75 6.61 11.44
C THR A 59 0.37 6.49 10.41
N MET A 60 1.09 7.58 10.17
CA MET A 60 2.21 7.57 9.22
C MET A 60 3.17 6.45 9.55
N ALA A 61 3.59 5.73 8.51
CA ALA A 61 4.38 4.53 8.66
C ALA A 61 5.62 4.56 7.77
N ARG A 62 6.60 3.74 8.16
CA ARG A 62 7.83 3.55 7.40
C ARG A 62 7.84 2.17 6.77
N GLU A 63 8.87 1.87 5.98
CA GLU A 63 8.94 0.62 5.23
C GLU A 63 8.98 -0.60 6.13
N HIS A 64 9.62 -0.50 7.28
CA HIS A 64 9.73 -1.61 8.22
C HIS A 64 8.61 -1.67 9.25
N THR A 65 7.63 -0.76 9.17
CA THR A 65 6.48 -0.78 10.09
C THR A 65 5.70 -2.07 9.92
N PRO A 66 5.42 -2.81 11.00
CA PRO A 66 4.69 -4.06 10.90
C PRO A 66 3.26 -3.87 10.42
N VAL A 67 2.80 -4.81 9.60
CA VAL A 67 1.42 -4.87 9.12
C VAL A 67 0.90 -6.27 9.41
N SER A 68 -0.25 -6.34 10.05
CA SER A 68 -0.88 -7.61 10.46
C SER A 68 -2.24 -7.77 9.84
N ASP A 69 -2.74 -9.00 9.85
CA ASP A 69 -4.09 -9.29 9.40
C ASP A 69 -5.09 -8.39 10.14
N GLY A 70 -5.99 -7.80 9.38
CA GLY A 70 -6.98 -6.87 9.91
C GLY A 70 -6.56 -5.40 9.85
N ASP A 71 -5.30 -5.12 9.54
CA ASP A 71 -4.82 -3.73 9.44
C ASP A 71 -5.28 -3.07 8.14
N GLU A 72 -5.29 -1.74 8.17
CA GLU A 72 -5.56 -0.91 7.01
C GLU A 72 -4.27 -0.16 6.64
N VAL A 73 -3.90 -0.24 5.37
CA VAL A 73 -2.71 0.46 4.86
C VAL A 73 -3.15 1.41 3.77
N ALA A 74 -2.86 2.69 3.93
CA ALA A 74 -3.24 3.72 2.98
C ALA A 74 -2.01 4.30 2.30
N PHE A 75 -2.12 4.54 1.00
CA PHE A 75 -1.06 5.14 0.20
C PHE A 75 -1.53 6.43 -0.43
N SER A 76 -0.64 7.43 -0.46
CA SER A 76 -0.87 8.68 -1.16
C SER A 76 0.44 9.12 -1.79
N ARG A 77 0.36 9.94 -2.85
CA ARG A 77 1.58 10.45 -3.52
C ARG A 77 2.26 11.48 -2.63
N ARG A 78 3.58 11.49 -2.72
CA ARG A 78 4.38 12.53 -2.10
C ARG A 78 4.19 13.87 -2.79
#